data_112f9b8c3b40099752455bf2c420f7c0
#
_entry.id   112f9b8c3b40099752455bf2c420f7c0
#
_cell.length_a   1.000
_cell.length_b   1.000
_cell.length_c   1.000
_cell.angle_alpha   90.00
_cell.angle_beta   90.00
_cell.angle_gamma   90.00
#
_symmetry.space_group_name_H-M   'P 1'
#
loop_
_entity.id
_entity.type
_entity.pdbx_description
1 polymer ?
#
loop_
_entity_poly.entity_id
_entity_poly.type
_entity_poly.pdbx_seq_one_letter_code
_entity_poly.pdbx_strand_id
1 'polypeptide(L)'
;MKHATPGRHADGNGLFLLVKNTGKRSWIFRYKFAGRERDMGLGGAAGPGAVPLGDARARAVELRRLLQMGTDPLQDRAERAAHRAAQTQASAVQAITFRAAAAAYIEANEASWRNDKHRAQWRSTLETYAFPHMGDLPVGDVATSHVMAALEPIWKAKPETASRLRGRIESVLDYARAREWRVGENPARWRGHIANMLPARSKTVRVKHHAALPWREAGRFMASLSGRPAVAARALQFSILTAARTGEVLGAQWSEVDPETKVWTVPGSRMKAGREHRVPLSADVRAILDEMAKLRPEGDNGAALIFPGAKAGRPLSQMSMLMLLRRMGRDDITAHGFRSTFRDWCAEFTNYPHEMAEIALAHTVGDKVEAAYRRGDMIEKRREMMDEWARFCASGN
;
A
#
# COMPACT_ATOMS: atom_id res chain seq x y z
N MET A 1 -55.40 40.40 1.66
CA MET A 1 -55.16 38.94 1.47
C MET A 1 -55.34 38.08 2.73
N LYS A 2 -55.94 38.58 3.81
CA LYS A 2 -56.01 37.82 5.11
C LYS A 2 -57.10 36.72 5.15
N HIS A 3 -58.00 36.63 4.16
CA HIS A 3 -59.15 35.73 4.22
C HIS A 3 -59.42 34.93 2.92
N ALA A 4 -58.35 34.54 2.14
CA ALA A 4 -58.60 33.73 0.96
C ALA A 4 -58.94 32.28 1.36
N THR A 5 -60.09 31.79 0.89
CA THR A 5 -60.48 30.36 1.04
C THR A 5 -59.49 29.41 0.30
N PRO A 6 -59.43 28.11 0.70
CA PRO A 6 -58.71 27.15 -0.06
C PRO A 6 -59.08 27.15 -1.54
N GLY A 7 -58.06 27.18 -2.42
CA GLY A 7 -58.33 27.26 -3.86
C GLY A 7 -57.24 28.06 -4.59
N ARG A 8 -57.46 28.31 -5.88
CA ARG A 8 -56.61 29.13 -6.75
C ARG A 8 -57.31 30.50 -6.98
N HIS A 9 -56.59 31.54 -6.62
CA HIS A 9 -57.04 32.92 -6.78
C HIS A 9 -56.18 33.61 -7.85
N ALA A 10 -56.78 34.00 -8.95
CA ALA A 10 -56.07 34.64 -10.06
C ALA A 10 -55.70 36.08 -9.69
N ASP A 11 -54.45 36.44 -9.98
CA ASP A 11 -53.91 37.82 -9.92
C ASP A 11 -53.83 38.46 -11.33
N GLY A 12 -54.04 37.65 -12.35
CA GLY A 12 -53.92 38.06 -13.75
C GLY A 12 -52.62 37.54 -14.42
N ASN A 13 -52.68 37.54 -15.76
CA ASN A 13 -51.53 37.19 -16.59
C ASN A 13 -50.85 35.85 -16.25
N GLY A 14 -51.61 34.83 -15.86
CA GLY A 14 -51.13 33.50 -15.48
C GLY A 14 -50.57 33.39 -14.07
N LEU A 15 -50.57 34.46 -13.27
CA LEU A 15 -50.18 34.42 -11.86
C LEU A 15 -51.37 34.06 -10.97
N PHE A 16 -51.20 33.10 -10.09
CA PHE A 16 -52.23 32.67 -9.13
C PHE A 16 -51.63 32.57 -7.71
N LEU A 17 -52.47 32.92 -6.73
CA LEU A 17 -52.26 32.53 -5.34
C LEU A 17 -52.93 31.18 -5.10
N LEU A 18 -52.16 30.16 -4.78
CA LEU A 18 -52.66 28.87 -4.33
C LEU A 18 -52.72 28.85 -2.82
N VAL A 19 -53.94 28.64 -2.29
CA VAL A 19 -54.20 28.41 -0.87
C VAL A 19 -54.57 26.94 -0.68
N LYS A 20 -53.74 26.20 0.06
CA LYS A 20 -54.02 24.79 0.39
C LYS A 20 -55.01 24.69 1.55
N ASN A 21 -55.68 23.53 1.69
CA ASN A 21 -56.58 23.25 2.84
C ASN A 21 -55.86 23.39 4.19
N THR A 22 -54.54 23.24 4.23
CA THR A 22 -53.68 23.43 5.41
C THR A 22 -53.40 24.91 5.72
N GLY A 23 -53.96 25.86 4.99
CA GLY A 23 -53.70 27.29 5.11
C GLY A 23 -52.40 27.76 4.47
N LYS A 24 -51.54 26.85 3.96
CA LYS A 24 -50.27 27.20 3.27
C LYS A 24 -50.58 27.95 1.97
N ARG A 25 -49.89 29.08 1.77
CA ARG A 25 -50.08 29.96 0.60
C ARG A 25 -48.79 29.97 -0.24
N SER A 26 -48.92 29.87 -1.57
CA SER A 26 -47.83 29.93 -2.51
C SER A 26 -48.24 30.59 -3.83
N TRP A 27 -47.28 31.26 -4.46
CA TRP A 27 -47.47 31.81 -5.79
C TRP A 27 -47.22 30.74 -6.84
N ILE A 28 -48.09 30.65 -7.87
CA ILE A 28 -48.01 29.75 -9.01
C ILE A 28 -48.14 30.55 -10.29
N PHE A 29 -47.26 30.28 -11.24
CA PHE A 29 -47.41 30.76 -12.61
C PHE A 29 -47.91 29.62 -13.47
N ARG A 30 -49.11 29.82 -14.04
CA ARG A 30 -49.73 28.90 -14.98
C ARG A 30 -49.55 29.38 -16.39
N TYR A 31 -49.14 28.50 -17.27
CA TYR A 31 -48.89 28.80 -18.67
C TYR A 31 -49.15 27.58 -19.56
N LYS A 32 -49.28 27.82 -20.86
CA LYS A 32 -49.39 26.76 -21.89
C LYS A 32 -48.15 26.73 -22.71
N PHE A 33 -47.53 25.57 -22.84
CA PHE A 33 -46.36 25.35 -23.69
C PHE A 33 -46.55 24.07 -24.49
N ALA A 34 -46.29 24.10 -25.82
CA ALA A 34 -46.48 22.98 -26.74
C ALA A 34 -47.82 22.25 -26.54
N GLY A 35 -48.92 23.05 -26.43
CA GLY A 35 -50.28 22.53 -26.29
C GLY A 35 -50.69 22.06 -24.88
N ARG A 36 -49.75 22.00 -23.90
CA ARG A 36 -50.01 21.50 -22.54
C ARG A 36 -50.00 22.63 -21.51
N GLU A 37 -50.95 22.61 -20.58
CA GLU A 37 -50.94 23.51 -19.41
C GLU A 37 -49.92 23.00 -18.39
N ARG A 38 -49.15 23.94 -17.82
CA ARG A 38 -48.13 23.69 -16.80
C ARG A 38 -48.22 24.72 -15.68
N ASP A 39 -47.94 24.29 -14.45
CA ASP A 39 -47.86 25.14 -13.26
C ASP A 39 -46.42 25.22 -12.76
N MET A 40 -45.89 26.42 -12.61
CA MET A 40 -44.58 26.66 -12.03
C MET A 40 -44.68 27.38 -10.69
N GLY A 41 -44.19 26.81 -9.60
CA GLY A 41 -44.15 27.44 -8.28
C GLY A 41 -43.14 28.59 -8.24
N LEU A 42 -43.56 29.77 -7.75
CA LEU A 42 -42.73 30.97 -7.62
C LEU A 42 -42.28 31.24 -6.17
N GLY A 43 -42.75 30.46 -5.20
CA GLY A 43 -42.37 30.58 -3.80
C GLY A 43 -43.59 30.73 -2.86
N GLY A 44 -43.34 30.68 -1.55
CA GLY A 44 -44.37 30.90 -0.52
C GLY A 44 -44.89 32.35 -0.52
N ALA A 45 -46.18 32.52 -0.30
CA ALA A 45 -46.80 33.85 -0.24
C ALA A 45 -47.02 34.34 1.21
N ALA A 46 -46.65 33.55 2.22
CA ALA A 46 -46.75 33.89 3.63
C ALA A 46 -45.68 33.19 4.47
N GLY A 47 -45.29 33.76 5.60
CA GLY A 47 -44.26 33.23 6.51
C GLY A 47 -42.85 33.79 6.25
N PRO A 48 -41.85 33.37 7.04
CA PRO A 48 -40.49 33.79 6.84
C PRO A 48 -39.99 33.45 5.43
N GLY A 49 -39.37 34.39 4.72
CA GLY A 49 -38.92 34.24 3.33
C GLY A 49 -40.04 34.25 2.27
N ALA A 50 -41.23 34.73 2.61
CA ALA A 50 -42.33 34.84 1.66
C ALA A 50 -41.98 35.79 0.50
N VAL A 51 -42.44 35.43 -0.68
CA VAL A 51 -42.31 36.24 -1.89
C VAL A 51 -43.43 37.29 -1.90
N PRO A 52 -43.12 38.60 -1.85
CA PRO A 52 -44.13 39.65 -1.96
C PRO A 52 -44.86 39.57 -3.30
N LEU A 53 -46.08 40.10 -3.36
CA LEU A 53 -46.86 40.11 -4.60
C LEU A 53 -46.13 40.83 -5.75
N GLY A 54 -45.47 41.96 -5.45
CA GLY A 54 -44.69 42.69 -6.45
C GLY A 54 -43.60 41.82 -7.11
N ASP A 55 -42.86 41.06 -6.29
CA ASP A 55 -41.83 40.17 -6.77
C ASP A 55 -42.41 38.96 -7.54
N ALA A 56 -43.55 38.44 -7.10
CA ALA A 56 -44.25 37.36 -7.81
C ALA A 56 -44.73 37.84 -9.20
N ARG A 57 -45.21 39.05 -9.31
CA ARG A 57 -45.57 39.67 -10.60
C ARG A 57 -44.36 39.86 -11.50
N ALA A 58 -43.27 40.41 -10.96
CA ALA A 58 -41.99 40.56 -11.71
C ALA A 58 -41.50 39.23 -12.26
N ARG A 59 -41.47 38.19 -11.43
CA ARG A 59 -41.09 36.81 -11.86
C ARG A 59 -42.03 36.29 -12.95
N ALA A 60 -43.31 36.52 -12.83
CA ALA A 60 -44.28 36.09 -13.85
C ALA A 60 -44.09 36.84 -15.19
N VAL A 61 -43.63 38.11 -15.18
CA VAL A 61 -43.27 38.85 -16.39
C VAL A 61 -42.08 38.23 -17.08
N GLU A 62 -41.02 37.89 -16.32
CA GLU A 62 -39.82 37.27 -16.86
C GLU A 62 -40.16 35.89 -17.50
N LEU A 63 -40.96 35.09 -16.83
CA LEU A 63 -41.33 33.77 -17.35
C LEU A 63 -42.16 33.85 -18.63
N ARG A 64 -43.03 34.86 -18.75
CA ARG A 64 -43.73 35.14 -20.00
C ARG A 64 -42.80 35.53 -21.13
N ARG A 65 -41.78 36.31 -20.82
CA ARG A 65 -40.74 36.65 -21.82
C ARG A 65 -40.01 35.40 -22.34
N LEU A 66 -39.68 34.45 -21.46
CA LEU A 66 -39.10 33.15 -21.87
C LEU A 66 -40.05 32.40 -22.80
N LEU A 67 -41.36 32.36 -22.49
CA LEU A 67 -42.33 31.72 -23.35
C LEU A 67 -42.44 32.37 -24.72
N GLN A 68 -42.40 33.72 -24.79
CA GLN A 68 -42.39 34.44 -26.05
C GLN A 68 -41.15 34.14 -26.91
N MET A 69 -40.03 33.80 -26.25
CA MET A 69 -38.80 33.37 -26.92
C MET A 69 -38.76 31.86 -27.25
N GLY A 70 -39.89 31.16 -27.06
CA GLY A 70 -40.02 29.73 -27.34
C GLY A 70 -39.36 28.80 -26.30
N THR A 71 -38.98 29.31 -25.13
CA THR A 71 -38.33 28.56 -24.06
C THR A 71 -39.33 28.17 -22.96
N ASP A 72 -39.33 26.87 -22.59
CA ASP A 72 -40.15 26.39 -21.47
C ASP A 72 -39.52 26.83 -20.12
N PRO A 73 -40.20 27.62 -19.28
CA PRO A 73 -39.67 28.07 -18.00
C PRO A 73 -39.26 26.94 -17.02
N LEU A 74 -39.96 25.80 -17.04
CA LEU A 74 -39.61 24.65 -16.20
C LEU A 74 -38.32 23.97 -16.69
N GLN A 75 -38.16 23.86 -18.00
CA GLN A 75 -36.94 23.31 -18.60
C GLN A 75 -35.73 24.22 -18.35
N ASP A 76 -35.85 25.53 -18.62
CA ASP A 76 -34.81 26.52 -18.35
C ASP A 76 -34.36 26.49 -16.87
N ARG A 77 -35.30 26.39 -15.95
CA ARG A 77 -35.02 26.27 -14.51
C ARG A 77 -34.24 24.98 -14.19
N ALA A 78 -34.62 23.85 -14.79
CA ALA A 78 -33.95 22.57 -14.60
C ALA A 78 -32.50 22.61 -15.17
N GLU A 79 -32.31 23.18 -16.36
CA GLU A 79 -31.01 23.35 -16.99
C GLU A 79 -30.07 24.25 -16.19
N ARG A 80 -30.58 25.39 -15.70
CA ARG A 80 -29.80 26.28 -14.81
C ARG A 80 -29.45 25.63 -13.48
N ALA A 81 -30.34 24.78 -12.92
CA ALA A 81 -30.07 24.05 -11.71
C ALA A 81 -28.98 22.97 -11.95
N ALA A 82 -29.08 22.23 -13.06
CA ALA A 82 -28.08 21.24 -13.46
C ALA A 82 -26.71 21.90 -13.72
N HIS A 83 -26.69 23.03 -14.43
CA HIS A 83 -25.45 23.78 -14.68
C HIS A 83 -24.78 24.27 -13.38
N ARG A 84 -25.57 24.79 -12.42
CA ARG A 84 -25.06 25.21 -11.10
C ARG A 84 -24.53 24.02 -10.29
N ALA A 85 -25.23 22.89 -10.31
CA ALA A 85 -24.79 21.67 -9.64
C ALA A 85 -23.48 21.15 -10.23
N ALA A 86 -23.37 21.11 -11.57
CA ALA A 86 -22.15 20.73 -12.28
C ALA A 86 -20.98 21.67 -11.96
N GLN A 87 -21.23 22.98 -11.91
CA GLN A 87 -20.22 23.99 -11.58
C GLN A 87 -19.72 23.88 -10.12
N THR A 88 -20.64 23.60 -9.19
CA THR A 88 -20.32 23.35 -7.77
C THR A 88 -19.49 22.07 -7.62
N GLN A 89 -19.87 21.02 -8.33
CA GLN A 89 -19.14 19.75 -8.33
C GLN A 89 -17.75 19.90 -8.97
N ALA A 90 -17.63 20.60 -10.09
CA ALA A 90 -16.35 20.90 -10.74
C ALA A 90 -15.41 21.68 -9.80
N SER A 91 -15.94 22.67 -9.09
CA SER A 91 -15.17 23.47 -8.13
C SER A 91 -14.72 22.62 -6.93
N ALA A 92 -15.55 21.71 -6.43
CA ALA A 92 -15.22 20.80 -5.34
C ALA A 92 -14.15 19.79 -5.76
N VAL A 93 -14.22 19.26 -6.97
CA VAL A 93 -13.21 18.35 -7.55
C VAL A 93 -11.88 19.06 -7.76
N GLN A 94 -11.89 20.30 -8.22
CA GLN A 94 -10.71 21.15 -8.41
C GLN A 94 -10.01 21.49 -7.09
N ALA A 95 -10.69 21.40 -5.95
CA ALA A 95 -10.12 21.63 -4.62
C ALA A 95 -9.34 20.44 -4.04
N ILE A 96 -9.44 19.24 -4.65
CA ILE A 96 -8.75 18.04 -4.12
C ILE A 96 -7.29 18.08 -4.56
N THR A 97 -6.38 18.26 -3.58
CA THR A 97 -4.93 18.25 -3.83
C THR A 97 -4.40 16.84 -4.05
N PHE A 98 -3.20 16.72 -4.68
CA PHE A 98 -2.50 15.44 -4.80
C PHE A 98 -2.23 14.80 -3.42
N ARG A 99 -1.91 15.60 -2.41
CA ARG A 99 -1.71 15.16 -1.02
C ARG A 99 -2.98 14.53 -0.45
N ALA A 100 -4.12 15.15 -0.65
CA ALA A 100 -5.41 14.64 -0.21
C ALA A 100 -5.79 13.34 -0.96
N ALA A 101 -5.55 13.29 -2.26
CA ALA A 101 -5.76 12.10 -3.07
C ALA A 101 -4.86 10.93 -2.64
N ALA A 102 -3.59 11.22 -2.32
CA ALA A 102 -2.64 10.23 -1.81
C ALA A 102 -3.06 9.68 -0.44
N ALA A 103 -3.53 10.55 0.47
CA ALA A 103 -4.04 10.13 1.77
C ALA A 103 -5.27 9.21 1.63
N ALA A 104 -6.23 9.58 0.79
CA ALA A 104 -7.42 8.78 0.51
C ALA A 104 -7.08 7.42 -0.15
N TYR A 105 -6.10 7.40 -1.07
CA TYR A 105 -5.60 6.15 -1.66
C TYR A 105 -5.00 5.22 -0.61
N ILE A 106 -4.14 5.77 0.27
CA ILE A 106 -3.49 5.00 1.34
C ILE A 106 -4.56 4.44 2.29
N GLU A 107 -5.50 5.25 2.76
CA GLU A 107 -6.59 4.84 3.64
C GLU A 107 -7.43 3.71 3.03
N ALA A 108 -7.82 3.83 1.75
CA ALA A 108 -8.61 2.82 1.04
C ALA A 108 -7.88 1.48 0.87
N ASN A 109 -6.54 1.46 0.88
CA ASN A 109 -5.75 0.27 0.57
C ASN A 109 -4.97 -0.29 1.78
N GLU A 110 -4.76 0.50 2.85
CA GLU A 110 -3.87 0.12 3.95
C GLU A 110 -4.31 -1.15 4.69
N ALA A 111 -5.61 -1.44 4.74
CA ALA A 111 -6.12 -2.69 5.33
C ALA A 111 -5.66 -3.95 4.57
N SER A 112 -5.38 -3.85 3.27
CA SER A 112 -4.86 -4.94 2.44
C SER A 112 -3.35 -5.16 2.59
N TRP A 113 -2.63 -4.20 3.17
CA TRP A 113 -1.17 -4.26 3.30
C TRP A 113 -0.76 -4.94 4.61
N ARG A 114 -0.20 -6.13 4.49
CA ARG A 114 0.22 -6.96 5.63
C ARG A 114 1.38 -6.39 6.45
N ASN A 115 2.10 -5.38 5.96
CA ASN A 115 3.34 -4.90 6.57
C ASN A 115 3.28 -3.41 6.90
N ASP A 116 3.31 -3.06 8.19
CA ASP A 116 3.32 -1.68 8.69
C ASP A 116 4.47 -0.84 8.12
N LYS A 117 5.64 -1.46 7.90
CA LYS A 117 6.78 -0.79 7.25
C LYS A 117 6.45 -0.38 5.82
N HIS A 118 5.65 -1.18 5.11
CA HIS A 118 5.22 -0.86 3.75
C HIS A 118 4.29 0.36 3.76
N ARG A 119 3.34 0.42 4.72
CA ARG A 119 2.48 1.60 4.94
C ARG A 119 3.28 2.86 5.24
N ALA A 120 4.20 2.77 6.19
CA ALA A 120 5.07 3.89 6.55
C ALA A 120 5.94 4.37 5.36
N GLN A 121 6.45 3.43 4.55
CA GLN A 121 7.22 3.75 3.34
C GLN A 121 6.40 4.44 2.25
N TRP A 122 5.11 4.14 2.12
CA TRP A 122 4.24 4.85 1.19
C TRP A 122 4.17 6.33 1.56
N ARG A 123 3.84 6.62 2.82
CA ARG A 123 3.73 7.99 3.34
C ARG A 123 5.06 8.73 3.23
N SER A 124 6.11 8.22 3.85
CA SER A 124 7.42 8.88 3.90
C SER A 124 8.03 9.13 2.51
N THR A 125 7.83 8.20 1.57
CA THR A 125 8.39 8.38 0.21
C THR A 125 7.64 9.46 -0.57
N LEU A 126 6.31 9.52 -0.46
CA LEU A 126 5.51 10.58 -1.08
C LEU A 126 5.81 11.94 -0.43
N GLU A 127 5.90 11.98 0.90
CA GLU A 127 6.23 13.20 1.66
C GLU A 127 7.61 13.76 1.27
N THR A 128 8.61 12.87 1.18
CA THR A 128 9.99 13.29 0.91
C THR A 128 10.20 13.73 -0.54
N TYR A 129 9.59 13.04 -1.51
CA TYR A 129 9.97 13.21 -2.92
C TYR A 129 8.86 13.71 -3.83
N ALA A 130 7.58 13.45 -3.54
CA ALA A 130 6.48 13.88 -4.40
C ALA A 130 5.83 15.18 -3.93
N PHE A 131 5.51 15.30 -2.64
CA PHE A 131 4.78 16.44 -2.11
C PHE A 131 5.48 17.79 -2.28
N PRO A 132 6.82 17.90 -2.23
CA PRO A 132 7.49 19.17 -2.53
C PRO A 132 7.22 19.70 -3.95
N HIS A 133 6.88 18.82 -4.90
CA HIS A 133 6.69 19.19 -6.30
C HIS A 133 5.23 19.26 -6.74
N MET A 134 4.34 18.50 -6.08
CA MET A 134 2.95 18.38 -6.51
C MET A 134 1.94 18.22 -5.37
N GLY A 135 2.39 18.19 -4.11
CA GLY A 135 1.52 17.86 -2.97
C GLY A 135 0.30 18.76 -2.85
N ASP A 136 0.49 20.05 -3.03
CA ASP A 136 -0.53 21.08 -2.82
C ASP A 136 -1.23 21.51 -4.12
N LEU A 137 -0.82 20.94 -5.27
CA LEU A 137 -1.51 21.16 -6.53
C LEU A 137 -2.83 20.39 -6.56
N PRO A 138 -3.89 20.91 -7.20
CA PRO A 138 -5.05 20.13 -7.56
C PRO A 138 -4.62 18.87 -8.30
N VAL A 139 -5.16 17.72 -7.92
CA VAL A 139 -4.74 16.43 -8.51
C VAL A 139 -5.01 16.36 -10.02
N GLY A 140 -5.99 17.15 -10.50
CA GLY A 140 -6.29 17.33 -11.92
C GLY A 140 -5.17 18.01 -12.69
N ASP A 141 -4.43 18.92 -12.03
CA ASP A 141 -3.40 19.76 -12.64
C ASP A 141 -2.00 19.13 -12.59
N VAL A 142 -1.86 17.96 -11.96
CA VAL A 142 -0.59 17.23 -11.94
C VAL A 142 -0.20 16.80 -13.34
N ALA A 143 0.88 17.40 -13.87
CA ALA A 143 1.42 17.18 -15.20
C ALA A 143 2.71 16.34 -15.15
N THR A 144 3.18 15.90 -16.33
CA THR A 144 4.45 15.18 -16.50
C THR A 144 5.64 15.93 -15.94
N SER A 145 5.68 17.27 -16.08
CA SER A 145 6.75 18.10 -15.54
C SER A 145 6.92 17.97 -14.02
N HIS A 146 5.82 17.89 -13.27
CA HIS A 146 5.83 17.73 -11.82
C HIS A 146 6.32 16.33 -11.43
N VAL A 147 5.91 15.30 -12.18
CA VAL A 147 6.38 13.92 -11.98
C VAL A 147 7.88 13.82 -12.25
N MET A 148 8.36 14.43 -13.33
CA MET A 148 9.79 14.45 -13.69
C MET A 148 10.61 15.20 -12.65
N ALA A 149 10.15 16.34 -12.16
CA ALA A 149 10.81 17.10 -11.10
C ALA A 149 11.02 16.25 -9.82
N ALA A 150 10.06 15.37 -9.48
CA ALA A 150 10.20 14.45 -8.35
C ALA A 150 11.14 13.27 -8.62
N LEU A 151 11.25 12.80 -9.88
CA LEU A 151 11.98 11.57 -10.21
C LEU A 151 13.43 11.81 -10.65
N GLU A 152 13.69 12.83 -11.49
CA GLU A 152 15.01 13.05 -12.08
C GLU A 152 16.16 13.16 -11.07
N PRO A 153 16.02 13.89 -9.95
CA PRO A 153 17.10 14.04 -8.98
C PRO A 153 17.56 12.71 -8.36
N ILE A 154 16.63 11.75 -8.27
CA ILE A 154 16.88 10.46 -7.60
C ILE A 154 16.98 9.27 -8.58
N TRP A 155 16.72 9.48 -9.89
CA TRP A 155 16.64 8.38 -10.86
C TRP A 155 17.93 7.58 -10.98
N LYS A 156 19.06 8.29 -11.02
CA LYS A 156 20.40 7.68 -11.11
C LYS A 156 20.95 7.30 -9.74
N ALA A 157 20.77 8.16 -8.73
CA ALA A 157 21.36 7.98 -7.41
C ALA A 157 20.63 6.93 -6.55
N LYS A 158 19.29 6.83 -6.68
CA LYS A 158 18.43 5.93 -5.89
C LYS A 158 17.39 5.23 -6.78
N PRO A 159 17.81 4.45 -7.78
CA PRO A 159 16.93 3.96 -8.86
C PRO A 159 15.78 3.08 -8.37
N GLU A 160 15.98 2.29 -7.30
CA GLU A 160 14.93 1.49 -6.68
C GLU A 160 13.85 2.38 -6.05
N THR A 161 14.29 3.40 -5.30
CA THR A 161 13.38 4.38 -4.66
C THR A 161 12.62 5.16 -5.72
N ALA A 162 13.29 5.62 -6.77
CA ALA A 162 12.69 6.38 -7.87
C ALA A 162 11.64 5.56 -8.64
N SER A 163 11.95 4.29 -8.94
CA SER A 163 11.02 3.39 -9.60
C SER A 163 9.76 3.12 -8.76
N ARG A 164 9.95 2.91 -7.45
CA ARG A 164 8.82 2.73 -6.51
C ARG A 164 8.02 4.01 -6.34
N LEU A 165 8.68 5.16 -6.23
CA LEU A 165 8.01 6.46 -6.15
C LEU A 165 7.14 6.70 -7.39
N ARG A 166 7.67 6.47 -8.60
CA ARG A 166 6.91 6.58 -9.84
C ARG A 166 5.64 5.71 -9.78
N GLY A 167 5.77 4.43 -9.42
CA GLY A 167 4.62 3.53 -9.29
C GLY A 167 3.59 3.99 -8.26
N ARG A 168 4.03 4.60 -7.15
CA ARG A 168 3.14 5.18 -6.14
C ARG A 168 2.38 6.40 -6.67
N ILE A 169 3.08 7.31 -7.35
CA ILE A 169 2.45 8.47 -8.00
C ILE A 169 1.43 7.98 -9.04
N GLU A 170 1.80 7.00 -9.87
CA GLU A 170 0.90 6.41 -10.87
C GLU A 170 -0.37 5.86 -10.21
N SER A 171 -0.23 5.07 -9.15
CA SER A 171 -1.38 4.49 -8.42
C SER A 171 -2.30 5.55 -7.81
N VAL A 172 -1.76 6.62 -7.23
CA VAL A 172 -2.55 7.73 -6.69
C VAL A 172 -3.32 8.45 -7.79
N LEU A 173 -2.68 8.69 -8.93
CA LEU A 173 -3.31 9.39 -10.06
C LEU A 173 -4.37 8.52 -10.76
N ASP A 174 -4.15 7.20 -10.84
CA ASP A 174 -5.17 6.26 -11.35
C ASP A 174 -6.37 6.17 -10.40
N TYR A 175 -6.12 6.17 -9.09
CA TYR A 175 -7.19 6.25 -8.09
C TYR A 175 -7.98 7.56 -8.21
N ALA A 176 -7.29 8.68 -8.35
CA ALA A 176 -7.93 9.98 -8.55
C ALA A 176 -8.77 10.02 -9.83
N ARG A 177 -8.32 9.36 -10.90
CA ARG A 177 -9.09 9.20 -12.13
C ARG A 177 -10.35 8.33 -11.92
N ALA A 178 -10.21 7.20 -11.23
CA ALA A 178 -11.34 6.32 -10.91
C ALA A 178 -12.38 6.99 -9.99
N ARG A 179 -11.95 7.99 -9.21
CA ARG A 179 -12.82 8.84 -8.37
C ARG A 179 -13.34 10.08 -9.11
N GLU A 180 -13.04 10.23 -10.38
CA GLU A 180 -13.42 11.39 -11.20
C GLU A 180 -12.83 12.74 -10.68
N TRP A 181 -11.74 12.68 -9.88
CA TRP A 181 -11.02 13.86 -9.39
C TRP A 181 -10.03 14.42 -10.42
N ARG A 182 -9.77 13.67 -11.47
CA ARG A 182 -8.99 14.10 -12.62
C ARG A 182 -9.50 13.45 -13.90
N VAL A 183 -9.22 14.09 -15.01
CA VAL A 183 -9.47 13.57 -16.37
C VAL A 183 -8.15 13.43 -17.13
N GLY A 184 -8.18 12.70 -18.24
CA GLY A 184 -7.03 12.54 -19.14
C GLY A 184 -6.10 11.40 -18.75
N GLU A 185 -4.96 11.32 -19.45
CA GLU A 185 -3.95 10.28 -19.28
C GLU A 185 -3.15 10.46 -17.98
N ASN A 186 -2.63 9.34 -17.45
CA ASN A 186 -1.80 9.38 -16.25
C ASN A 186 -0.37 9.82 -16.58
N PRO A 187 0.09 11.00 -16.11
CA PRO A 187 1.42 11.52 -16.42
C PRO A 187 2.56 10.72 -15.77
N ALA A 188 2.29 9.80 -14.86
CA ALA A 188 3.27 8.91 -14.26
C ALA A 188 3.34 7.52 -14.92
N ARG A 189 2.55 7.28 -16.00
CA ARG A 189 2.55 6.03 -16.76
C ARG A 189 3.96 5.74 -17.28
N TRP A 190 4.44 4.50 -17.06
CA TRP A 190 5.76 4.12 -17.55
C TRP A 190 5.77 3.85 -19.04
N ARG A 191 4.97 2.86 -19.48
CA ARG A 191 4.94 2.43 -20.89
C ARG A 191 4.31 3.49 -21.78
N GLY A 192 5.00 3.82 -22.86
CA GLY A 192 4.54 4.81 -23.83
C GLY A 192 4.62 6.27 -23.38
N HIS A 193 5.11 6.54 -22.14
CA HIS A 193 5.22 7.89 -21.63
C HIS A 193 6.58 8.14 -20.93
N ILE A 194 6.71 7.94 -19.63
CA ILE A 194 7.95 8.23 -18.86
C ILE A 194 9.15 7.39 -19.37
N ALA A 195 8.91 6.19 -19.90
CA ALA A 195 9.95 5.36 -20.49
C ALA A 195 10.70 6.01 -21.66
N ASN A 196 10.09 7.01 -22.31
CA ASN A 196 10.72 7.77 -23.40
C ASN A 196 11.58 8.93 -22.89
N MET A 197 11.43 9.31 -21.60
CA MET A 197 12.12 10.43 -20.97
C MET A 197 13.23 9.97 -20.01
N LEU A 198 13.05 8.84 -19.37
CA LEU A 198 14.00 8.27 -18.41
C LEU A 198 14.51 6.91 -18.89
N PRO A 199 15.82 6.64 -18.78
CA PRO A 199 16.37 5.33 -19.16
C PRO A 199 15.80 4.23 -18.26
N ALA A 200 15.54 3.06 -18.86
CA ALA A 200 15.08 1.90 -18.11
C ALA A 200 16.09 1.54 -16.99
N ARG A 201 15.57 1.18 -15.82
CA ARG A 201 16.38 0.81 -14.65
C ARG A 201 17.42 -0.27 -14.95
N SER A 202 17.08 -1.29 -15.73
CA SER A 202 17.98 -2.36 -16.15
C SER A 202 19.20 -1.86 -16.92
N LYS A 203 19.13 -0.69 -17.55
CA LYS A 203 20.24 -0.07 -18.29
C LYS A 203 21.11 0.83 -17.40
N THR A 204 20.59 1.28 -16.24
CA THR A 204 21.29 2.24 -15.37
C THR A 204 21.97 1.58 -14.17
N VAL A 205 21.52 0.41 -13.74
CA VAL A 205 22.09 -0.29 -12.58
C VAL A 205 22.20 -1.78 -12.87
N ARG A 206 23.43 -2.29 -12.85
CA ARG A 206 23.63 -3.73 -12.68
C ARG A 206 23.04 -4.13 -11.33
N VAL A 207 22.18 -5.14 -11.31
CA VAL A 207 21.66 -5.71 -10.07
C VAL A 207 22.87 -6.14 -9.23
N LYS A 208 23.18 -5.38 -8.19
CA LYS A 208 24.21 -5.75 -7.24
C LYS A 208 23.58 -6.78 -6.30
N HIS A 209 23.92 -8.05 -6.48
CA HIS A 209 23.52 -9.09 -5.54
C HIS A 209 24.01 -8.74 -4.13
N HIS A 210 23.33 -9.22 -3.10
CA HIS A 210 23.83 -9.07 -1.74
C HIS A 210 25.20 -9.69 -1.67
N ALA A 211 26.18 -8.94 -1.18
CA ALA A 211 27.53 -9.43 -1.01
C ALA A 211 27.51 -10.63 -0.06
N ALA A 212 28.00 -11.76 -0.53
CA ALA A 212 27.99 -13.06 0.12
C ALA A 212 29.39 -13.48 0.50
N LEU A 213 29.51 -14.22 1.59
CA LEU A 213 30.76 -14.90 1.94
C LEU A 213 31.02 -16.05 0.95
N PRO A 214 32.20 -16.20 0.38
CA PRO A 214 32.56 -17.42 -0.35
C PRO A 214 32.31 -18.66 0.54
N TRP A 215 31.62 -19.66 0.02
CA TRP A 215 31.20 -20.81 0.83
C TRP A 215 32.37 -21.56 1.45
N ARG A 216 33.56 -21.57 0.79
CA ARG A 216 34.79 -22.15 1.32
C ARG A 216 35.29 -21.49 2.61
N GLU A 217 34.91 -20.25 2.87
CA GLU A 217 35.25 -19.51 4.08
C GLU A 217 34.25 -19.69 5.22
N ALA A 218 33.16 -20.41 4.99
CA ALA A 218 32.06 -20.50 5.97
C ALA A 218 32.51 -21.11 7.29
N GLY A 219 33.31 -22.17 7.27
CA GLY A 219 33.82 -22.81 8.49
C GLY A 219 34.72 -21.87 9.33
N ARG A 220 35.67 -21.20 8.68
CA ARG A 220 36.55 -20.22 9.35
C ARG A 220 35.73 -19.04 9.93
N PHE A 221 34.76 -18.56 9.18
CA PHE A 221 33.89 -17.50 9.64
C PHE A 221 33.07 -17.94 10.85
N MET A 222 32.47 -19.14 10.82
CA MET A 222 31.67 -19.69 11.92
C MET A 222 32.53 -19.87 13.19
N ALA A 223 33.75 -20.33 13.08
CA ALA A 223 34.66 -20.43 14.21
C ALA A 223 34.93 -19.06 14.86
N SER A 224 35.18 -18.03 14.05
CA SER A 224 35.36 -16.65 14.55
C SER A 224 34.13 -16.07 15.19
N LEU A 225 32.93 -16.48 14.75
CA LEU A 225 31.66 -16.04 15.27
C LEU A 225 31.29 -16.74 16.60
N SER A 226 31.68 -18.01 16.77
CA SER A 226 31.39 -18.82 17.96
C SER A 226 32.06 -18.26 19.22
N GLY A 227 33.23 -17.66 19.11
CA GLY A 227 33.92 -17.00 20.24
C GLY A 227 33.28 -15.72 20.75
N ARG A 228 32.13 -15.27 20.19
CA ARG A 228 31.47 -13.98 20.57
C ARG A 228 30.26 -14.22 21.45
N PRO A 229 30.25 -13.73 22.70
CA PRO A 229 29.19 -14.02 23.68
C PRO A 229 27.95 -13.11 23.49
N ALA A 230 27.57 -12.76 22.28
CA ALA A 230 26.46 -11.85 22.03
C ALA A 230 25.25 -12.59 21.43
N VAL A 231 24.02 -12.27 21.88
CA VAL A 231 22.77 -12.77 21.32
C VAL A 231 22.73 -12.58 19.79
N ALA A 232 23.23 -11.44 19.30
CA ALA A 232 23.32 -11.19 17.86
C ALA A 232 24.26 -12.18 17.12
N ALA A 233 25.32 -12.70 17.79
CA ALA A 233 26.18 -13.72 17.22
C ALA A 233 25.44 -15.07 17.12
N ARG A 234 24.72 -15.47 18.15
CA ARG A 234 23.89 -16.68 18.14
C ARG A 234 22.78 -16.58 17.09
N ALA A 235 22.13 -15.43 16.98
CA ALA A 235 21.14 -15.18 15.93
C ALA A 235 21.74 -15.28 14.51
N LEU A 236 22.96 -14.78 14.31
CA LEU A 236 23.65 -14.87 13.00
C LEU A 236 24.06 -16.32 12.71
N GLN A 237 24.62 -17.05 13.69
CA GLN A 237 24.92 -18.48 13.55
C GLN A 237 23.68 -19.29 13.19
N PHE A 238 22.59 -19.07 13.91
CA PHE A 238 21.30 -19.71 13.62
C PHE A 238 20.83 -19.38 12.21
N SER A 239 20.93 -18.11 11.76
CA SER A 239 20.57 -17.69 10.40
C SER A 239 21.42 -18.39 9.32
N ILE A 240 22.73 -18.58 9.56
CA ILE A 240 23.64 -19.26 8.63
C ILE A 240 23.29 -20.75 8.55
N LEU A 241 23.17 -21.42 9.68
CA LEU A 241 22.95 -22.87 9.76
C LEU A 241 21.56 -23.29 9.27
N THR A 242 20.56 -22.41 9.40
CA THR A 242 19.19 -22.66 8.93
C THR A 242 18.90 -22.08 7.55
N ALA A 243 19.81 -21.30 6.98
CA ALA A 243 19.64 -20.52 5.76
C ALA A 243 18.37 -19.62 5.77
N ALA A 244 17.84 -19.28 6.96
CA ALA A 244 16.62 -18.50 7.15
C ALA A 244 16.86 -17.00 6.92
N ARG A 245 15.78 -16.25 6.63
CA ARG A 245 15.85 -14.79 6.47
C ARG A 245 16.01 -14.10 7.81
N THR A 246 16.76 -13.01 7.83
CA THR A 246 16.97 -12.20 9.04
C THR A 246 15.65 -11.91 9.80
N GLY A 247 14.59 -11.54 9.10
CA GLY A 247 13.30 -11.24 9.75
C GLY A 247 12.62 -12.49 10.35
N GLU A 248 12.83 -13.67 9.78
CA GLU A 248 12.33 -14.94 10.28
C GLU A 248 13.06 -15.30 11.59
N VAL A 249 14.38 -15.16 11.61
CA VAL A 249 15.22 -15.44 12.80
C VAL A 249 14.93 -14.46 13.93
N LEU A 250 14.91 -13.16 13.65
CA LEU A 250 14.71 -12.14 14.67
C LEU A 250 13.34 -12.18 15.35
N GLY A 251 12.34 -12.73 14.68
CA GLY A 251 11.01 -12.92 15.23
C GLY A 251 10.74 -14.35 15.67
N ALA A 252 11.73 -15.24 15.71
CA ALA A 252 11.56 -16.63 16.11
C ALA A 252 11.13 -16.74 17.58
N GLN A 253 10.10 -17.57 17.82
CA GLN A 253 9.52 -17.82 19.15
C GLN A 253 9.74 -19.28 19.57
N TRP A 254 9.78 -19.53 20.87
CA TRP A 254 9.96 -20.87 21.41
C TRP A 254 8.81 -21.83 21.02
N SER A 255 7.60 -21.33 20.87
CA SER A 255 6.43 -22.12 20.42
C SER A 255 6.56 -22.64 18.99
N GLU A 256 7.49 -22.10 18.20
CA GLU A 256 7.73 -22.52 16.81
C GLU A 256 8.71 -23.70 16.71
N VAL A 257 9.37 -24.07 17.82
CA VAL A 257 10.37 -25.15 17.87
C VAL A 257 9.73 -26.40 18.48
N ASP A 258 9.69 -27.45 17.70
CA ASP A 258 9.33 -28.78 18.17
C ASP A 258 10.62 -29.55 18.50
N PRO A 259 10.88 -29.84 19.80
CA PRO A 259 12.09 -30.53 20.23
C PRO A 259 12.08 -32.03 19.86
N GLU A 260 10.90 -32.66 19.74
CA GLU A 260 10.76 -34.09 19.45
C GLU A 260 11.08 -34.36 17.97
N THR A 261 10.44 -33.62 17.06
CA THR A 261 10.67 -33.75 15.61
C THR A 261 11.91 -33.01 15.15
N LYS A 262 12.54 -32.18 16.01
CA LYS A 262 13.69 -31.34 15.70
C LYS A 262 13.44 -30.44 14.49
N VAL A 263 12.31 -29.75 14.51
CA VAL A 263 11.84 -28.85 13.45
C VAL A 263 11.51 -27.50 14.01
N TRP A 264 11.94 -26.45 13.35
CA TRP A 264 11.46 -25.09 13.55
C TRP A 264 10.43 -24.78 12.47
N THR A 265 9.21 -24.44 12.86
CA THR A 265 8.10 -24.13 11.98
C THR A 265 7.81 -22.64 11.97
N VAL A 266 8.19 -21.96 10.91
CA VAL A 266 7.88 -20.52 10.73
C VAL A 266 6.46 -20.38 10.21
N PRO A 267 5.52 -19.77 10.96
CA PRO A 267 4.14 -19.66 10.52
C PRO A 267 3.98 -18.80 9.30
N GLY A 268 3.00 -19.09 8.44
CA GLY A 268 2.74 -18.39 7.19
C GLY A 268 2.52 -16.89 7.35
N SER A 269 2.00 -16.43 8.50
CA SER A 269 1.84 -15.01 8.83
C SER A 269 3.17 -14.22 8.86
N ARG A 270 4.29 -14.91 9.17
CA ARG A 270 5.63 -14.34 9.20
C ARG A 270 6.42 -14.55 7.91
N MET A 271 5.90 -15.40 7.00
CA MET A 271 6.55 -15.71 5.73
C MET A 271 6.14 -14.76 4.62
N LYS A 272 7.11 -14.37 3.77
CA LYS A 272 6.86 -13.48 2.62
C LYS A 272 5.82 -14.06 1.64
N ALA A 273 5.82 -15.39 1.47
CA ALA A 273 4.90 -16.09 0.57
C ALA A 273 3.55 -16.42 1.23
N GLY A 274 3.36 -16.14 2.52
CA GLY A 274 2.14 -16.46 3.27
C GLY A 274 1.92 -17.95 3.52
N ARG A 275 2.94 -18.79 3.27
CA ARG A 275 2.90 -20.25 3.51
C ARG A 275 3.86 -20.58 4.64
N GLU A 276 3.48 -21.51 5.51
CA GLU A 276 4.32 -22.08 6.53
C GLU A 276 5.63 -22.64 5.96
N HIS A 277 6.72 -22.51 6.71
CA HIS A 277 8.03 -23.04 6.32
C HIS A 277 8.63 -23.83 7.48
N ARG A 278 8.88 -25.12 7.25
CA ARG A 278 9.47 -26.05 8.20
C ARG A 278 10.98 -26.15 7.94
N VAL A 279 11.79 -25.98 8.99
CA VAL A 279 13.24 -26.00 8.93
C VAL A 279 13.79 -27.10 9.84
N PRO A 280 14.48 -28.11 9.30
CA PRO A 280 15.12 -29.14 10.14
C PRO A 280 16.26 -28.50 10.96
N LEU A 281 16.38 -28.90 12.21
CA LEU A 281 17.36 -28.40 13.16
C LEU A 281 18.50 -29.39 13.36
N SER A 282 19.69 -29.05 12.84
CA SER A 282 20.92 -29.81 13.06
C SER A 282 21.35 -29.80 14.55
N ALA A 283 22.30 -30.64 14.92
CA ALA A 283 22.84 -30.68 16.27
C ALA A 283 23.41 -29.31 16.72
N ASP A 284 24.14 -28.64 15.83
CA ASP A 284 24.73 -27.32 16.11
C ASP A 284 23.64 -26.25 16.33
N VAL A 285 22.56 -26.28 15.56
CA VAL A 285 21.41 -25.36 15.74
C VAL A 285 20.75 -25.61 17.09
N ARG A 286 20.59 -26.86 17.50
CA ARG A 286 20.01 -27.20 18.80
C ARG A 286 20.90 -26.75 19.95
N ALA A 287 22.21 -26.88 19.83
CA ALA A 287 23.16 -26.36 20.83
C ALA A 287 23.02 -24.82 21.00
N ILE A 288 22.80 -24.09 19.91
CA ILE A 288 22.49 -22.65 20.00
C ILE A 288 21.18 -22.41 20.73
N LEU A 289 20.12 -23.21 20.47
CA LEU A 289 18.87 -23.08 21.16
C LEU A 289 19.01 -23.39 22.66
N ASP A 290 19.77 -24.42 23.04
CA ASP A 290 20.05 -24.75 24.45
C ASP A 290 20.78 -23.60 25.18
N GLU A 291 21.70 -22.93 24.49
CA GLU A 291 22.34 -21.72 25.03
C GLU A 291 21.33 -20.57 25.19
N MET A 292 20.48 -20.35 24.20
CA MET A 292 19.48 -19.28 24.25
C MET A 292 18.35 -19.58 25.24
N ALA A 293 18.07 -20.84 25.55
CA ALA A 293 17.09 -21.24 26.56
C ALA A 293 17.40 -20.70 27.94
N LYS A 294 18.70 -20.44 28.26
CA LYS A 294 19.13 -19.81 29.52
C LYS A 294 18.65 -18.37 29.66
N LEU A 295 18.25 -17.72 28.56
CA LEU A 295 17.68 -16.36 28.55
C LEU A 295 16.17 -16.36 28.45
N ARG A 296 15.53 -17.54 28.44
CA ARG A 296 14.08 -17.67 28.34
C ARG A 296 13.46 -17.27 29.69
N PRO A 297 12.40 -16.41 29.69
CA PRO A 297 11.75 -16.03 30.93
C PRO A 297 11.11 -17.26 31.63
N GLU A 298 11.16 -17.27 32.98
CA GLU A 298 10.44 -18.26 33.76
C GLU A 298 8.92 -18.18 33.50
N GLY A 299 8.27 -19.32 33.37
CA GLY A 299 6.83 -19.40 33.10
C GLY A 299 6.41 -19.02 31.69
N ASP A 300 7.37 -18.85 30.72
CA ASP A 300 7.04 -18.59 29.34
C ASP A 300 6.24 -19.75 28.72
N ASN A 301 5.09 -19.43 28.16
CA ASN A 301 4.19 -20.35 27.46
C ASN A 301 4.60 -20.61 25.99
N GLY A 302 5.81 -20.27 25.60
CA GLY A 302 6.35 -20.39 24.26
C GLY A 302 6.28 -19.11 23.42
N ALA A 303 5.66 -18.05 23.90
CA ALA A 303 5.55 -16.77 23.19
C ALA A 303 6.85 -15.93 23.23
N ALA A 304 7.79 -16.24 24.13
CA ALA A 304 9.05 -15.54 24.22
C ALA A 304 9.90 -15.72 22.96
N LEU A 305 10.65 -14.67 22.64
CA LEU A 305 11.57 -14.68 21.50
C LEU A 305 12.80 -15.52 21.83
N ILE A 306 13.28 -16.30 20.85
CA ILE A 306 14.53 -17.08 20.97
C ILE A 306 15.72 -16.13 21.05
N PHE A 307 15.70 -15.02 20.29
CA PHE A 307 16.77 -14.01 20.25
C PHE A 307 16.25 -12.66 20.76
N PRO A 308 16.14 -12.49 22.09
CA PRO A 308 15.63 -11.26 22.68
C PRO A 308 16.57 -10.08 22.45
N GLY A 309 16.00 -8.88 22.29
CA GLY A 309 16.73 -7.62 22.27
C GLY A 309 17.04 -7.11 23.68
N ALA A 310 17.73 -5.98 23.77
CA ALA A 310 18.04 -5.34 25.05
C ALA A 310 16.82 -4.84 25.82
N LYS A 311 15.70 -4.59 25.13
CA LYS A 311 14.43 -4.21 25.76
C LYS A 311 13.55 -5.44 25.92
N ALA A 312 13.02 -5.65 27.12
CA ALA A 312 12.13 -6.78 27.41
C ALA A 312 10.98 -6.89 26.39
N GLY A 313 10.68 -8.11 25.93
CA GLY A 313 9.64 -8.41 24.97
C GLY A 313 9.87 -7.86 23.53
N ARG A 314 11.04 -7.28 23.26
CA ARG A 314 11.38 -6.79 21.92
C ARG A 314 12.45 -7.65 21.27
N PRO A 315 12.37 -7.91 19.95
CA PRO A 315 13.40 -8.61 19.23
C PRO A 315 14.68 -7.78 19.10
N LEU A 316 15.77 -8.41 18.73
CA LEU A 316 16.95 -7.71 18.22
C LEU A 316 16.57 -6.77 17.08
N SER A 317 17.29 -5.64 16.96
CA SER A 317 17.05 -4.73 15.84
C SER A 317 17.40 -5.39 14.51
N GLN A 318 16.76 -4.96 13.43
CA GLN A 318 17.06 -5.43 12.06
C GLN A 318 18.52 -5.20 11.65
N MET A 319 19.20 -4.25 12.30
CA MET A 319 20.60 -3.91 12.03
C MET A 319 21.58 -4.70 12.91
N SER A 320 21.13 -5.46 13.92
CA SER A 320 22.00 -6.12 14.91
C SER A 320 23.04 -7.04 14.26
N MET A 321 22.62 -7.90 13.35
CA MET A 321 23.55 -8.81 12.64
C MET A 321 24.50 -8.03 11.71
N LEU A 322 24.02 -7.00 11.01
CA LEU A 322 24.88 -6.19 10.14
C LEU A 322 25.93 -5.39 10.96
N MET A 323 25.50 -4.82 12.09
CA MET A 323 26.42 -4.12 12.99
C MET A 323 27.44 -5.08 13.64
N LEU A 324 27.07 -6.33 13.87
CA LEU A 324 27.99 -7.36 14.31
C LEU A 324 29.05 -7.64 13.23
N LEU A 325 28.65 -7.85 11.98
CA LEU A 325 29.56 -8.06 10.84
C LEU A 325 30.56 -6.90 10.72
N ARG A 326 30.09 -5.66 10.79
CA ARG A 326 30.96 -4.46 10.77
C ARG A 326 31.99 -4.46 11.92
N ARG A 327 31.56 -4.80 13.15
CA ARG A 327 32.46 -4.92 14.31
C ARG A 327 33.48 -6.08 14.15
N MET A 328 33.16 -7.04 13.28
CA MET A 328 34.10 -8.11 12.90
C MET A 328 35.04 -7.70 11.74
N GLY A 329 34.92 -6.45 11.25
CA GLY A 329 35.69 -5.98 10.08
C GLY A 329 35.17 -6.55 8.75
N ARG A 330 33.94 -7.04 8.72
CA ARG A 330 33.32 -7.66 7.53
C ARG A 330 32.24 -6.73 6.94
N ASP A 331 32.69 -5.61 6.38
CA ASP A 331 31.83 -4.67 5.64
C ASP A 331 31.52 -5.14 4.22
N ASP A 332 32.28 -6.13 3.76
CA ASP A 332 32.22 -6.76 2.44
C ASP A 332 31.03 -7.72 2.29
N ILE A 333 30.39 -8.17 3.36
CA ILE A 333 29.29 -9.13 3.35
C ILE A 333 28.07 -8.65 4.11
N THR A 334 26.95 -9.32 3.89
CA THR A 334 25.68 -9.03 4.59
C THR A 334 25.10 -10.28 5.22
N ALA A 335 24.28 -10.14 6.27
CA ALA A 335 23.58 -11.28 6.87
C ALA A 335 22.69 -12.01 5.85
N HIS A 336 22.09 -11.29 4.89
CA HIS A 336 21.29 -11.89 3.82
C HIS A 336 22.15 -12.65 2.80
N GLY A 337 23.40 -12.21 2.58
CA GLY A 337 24.37 -12.85 1.67
C GLY A 337 24.68 -14.29 2.02
N PHE A 338 24.59 -14.68 3.31
CA PHE A 338 24.82 -16.08 3.71
C PHE A 338 23.82 -17.07 3.11
N ARG A 339 22.67 -16.63 2.68
CA ARG A 339 21.73 -17.47 1.92
C ARG A 339 22.26 -17.80 0.52
N SER A 340 22.99 -16.87 -0.10
CA SER A 340 23.72 -17.13 -1.34
C SER A 340 24.90 -18.06 -1.07
N THR A 341 25.65 -17.86 0.03
CA THR A 341 26.72 -18.75 0.48
C THR A 341 26.24 -20.21 0.59
N PHE A 342 25.09 -20.43 1.26
CA PHE A 342 24.47 -21.75 1.35
C PHE A 342 24.06 -22.31 -0.02
N ARG A 343 23.45 -21.50 -0.86
CA ARG A 343 23.01 -21.90 -2.20
C ARG A 343 24.19 -22.29 -3.09
N ASP A 344 25.27 -21.50 -3.04
CA ASP A 344 26.49 -21.76 -3.80
C ASP A 344 27.21 -23.03 -3.31
N TRP A 345 27.22 -23.27 -1.98
CA TRP A 345 27.71 -24.52 -1.41
C TRP A 345 26.88 -25.72 -1.92
N CYS A 346 25.57 -25.66 -1.89
CA CYS A 346 24.69 -26.70 -2.43
C CYS A 346 25.01 -26.99 -3.91
N ALA A 347 25.20 -25.94 -4.70
CA ALA A 347 25.37 -26.08 -6.16
C ALA A 347 26.75 -26.55 -6.57
N GLU A 348 27.82 -26.14 -5.84
CA GLU A 348 29.21 -26.39 -6.25
C GLU A 348 29.86 -27.54 -5.49
N PHE A 349 29.38 -27.89 -4.31
CA PHE A 349 30.04 -28.86 -3.44
C PHE A 349 29.20 -30.11 -3.17
N THR A 350 27.91 -30.10 -3.47
CA THR A 350 27.04 -31.23 -3.18
C THR A 350 26.31 -31.76 -4.41
N ASN A 351 25.73 -32.96 -4.28
CA ASN A 351 24.89 -33.57 -5.31
C ASN A 351 23.39 -33.40 -5.03
N TYR A 352 23.00 -32.51 -4.08
CA TYR A 352 21.59 -32.29 -3.79
C TYR A 352 20.89 -31.58 -4.97
N PRO A 353 19.66 -31.98 -5.30
CA PRO A 353 18.89 -31.32 -6.35
C PRO A 353 18.75 -29.83 -6.06
N HIS A 354 18.97 -28.98 -7.07
CA HIS A 354 18.80 -27.52 -6.99
C HIS A 354 17.48 -27.11 -6.32
N GLU A 355 16.44 -27.85 -6.64
CA GLU A 355 15.10 -27.65 -6.09
C GLU A 355 15.08 -27.79 -4.56
N MET A 356 15.81 -28.74 -3.99
CA MET A 356 15.86 -28.94 -2.54
C MET A 356 16.50 -27.73 -1.83
N ALA A 357 17.55 -27.15 -2.40
CA ALA A 357 18.16 -25.92 -1.91
C ALA A 357 17.20 -24.71 -1.98
N GLU A 358 16.44 -24.59 -3.07
CA GLU A 358 15.45 -23.52 -3.21
C GLU A 358 14.28 -23.69 -2.19
N ILE A 359 13.85 -24.91 -1.92
CA ILE A 359 12.84 -25.20 -0.87
C ILE A 359 13.41 -24.85 0.51
N ALA A 360 14.66 -25.22 0.81
CA ALA A 360 15.30 -24.87 2.09
C ALA A 360 15.39 -23.35 2.27
N LEU A 361 15.60 -22.61 1.19
CA LEU A 361 15.59 -21.15 1.16
C LEU A 361 14.16 -20.54 1.18
N ALA A 362 13.10 -21.35 1.24
CA ALA A 362 11.72 -20.87 1.11
C ALA A 362 11.52 -19.98 -0.13
N HIS A 363 12.12 -20.35 -1.26
CA HIS A 363 11.88 -19.77 -2.56
C HIS A 363 10.72 -20.48 -3.26
N THR A 364 10.04 -19.80 -4.16
CA THR A 364 9.07 -20.43 -5.03
C THR A 364 9.82 -21.24 -6.09
N VAL A 365 9.59 -22.54 -6.14
CA VAL A 365 10.22 -23.45 -7.10
C VAL A 365 9.20 -23.83 -8.16
N GLY A 366 9.62 -23.76 -9.44
CA GLY A 366 8.78 -24.12 -10.58
C GLY A 366 7.79 -23.02 -10.99
N ASP A 367 7.01 -23.32 -12.02
CA ASP A 367 5.89 -22.49 -12.42
C ASP A 367 4.68 -22.69 -11.47
N LYS A 368 3.62 -21.90 -11.66
CA LYS A 368 2.42 -21.98 -10.81
C LYS A 368 1.73 -23.36 -10.88
N VAL A 369 1.92 -24.09 -11.97
CA VAL A 369 1.32 -25.39 -12.21
C VAL A 369 2.08 -26.46 -11.42
N GLU A 370 3.41 -26.51 -11.53
CA GLU A 370 4.25 -27.41 -10.72
C GLU A 370 4.09 -27.21 -9.22
N ALA A 371 4.03 -25.93 -8.78
CA ALA A 371 3.82 -25.59 -7.38
C ALA A 371 2.48 -26.07 -6.82
N ALA A 372 1.45 -26.22 -7.66
CA ALA A 372 0.13 -26.72 -7.26
C ALA A 372 0.10 -28.24 -7.04
N TYR A 373 0.94 -29.00 -7.75
CA TYR A 373 1.01 -30.47 -7.63
C TYR A 373 1.91 -30.93 -6.48
N ARG A 374 2.78 -30.07 -5.98
CA ARG A 374 3.73 -30.43 -4.92
C ARG A 374 3.08 -30.32 -3.55
N ARG A 375 2.86 -31.47 -2.90
CA ARG A 375 2.28 -31.59 -1.54
C ARG A 375 3.33 -31.73 -0.43
N GLY A 376 4.55 -32.14 -0.75
CA GLY A 376 5.62 -32.39 0.21
C GLY A 376 6.69 -31.30 0.22
N ASP A 377 7.30 -31.06 1.39
CA ASP A 377 8.39 -30.09 1.61
C ASP A 377 9.77 -30.77 1.70
N MET A 378 9.87 -32.07 1.41
CA MET A 378 11.10 -32.87 1.47
C MET A 378 11.82 -32.79 2.83
N ILE A 379 11.11 -32.66 3.94
CA ILE A 379 11.70 -32.37 5.26
C ILE A 379 12.82 -33.34 5.63
N GLU A 380 12.66 -34.66 5.42
CA GLU A 380 13.68 -35.65 5.77
C GLU A 380 14.93 -35.55 4.89
N LYS A 381 14.77 -35.39 3.58
CA LYS A 381 15.90 -35.16 2.67
C LYS A 381 16.63 -33.84 2.98
N ARG A 382 15.87 -32.80 3.33
CA ARG A 382 16.46 -31.52 3.76
C ARG A 382 17.18 -31.65 5.11
N ARG A 383 16.76 -32.55 5.98
CA ARG A 383 17.45 -32.81 7.23
C ARG A 383 18.89 -33.26 6.97
N GLU A 384 19.10 -34.22 6.09
CA GLU A 384 20.43 -34.69 5.71
C GLU A 384 21.29 -33.54 5.14
N MET A 385 20.74 -32.76 4.24
CA MET A 385 21.40 -31.60 3.65
C MET A 385 21.78 -30.54 4.69
N MET A 386 20.89 -30.21 5.63
CA MET A 386 21.15 -29.22 6.67
C MET A 386 22.16 -29.72 7.71
N ASP A 387 22.16 -31.01 8.01
CA ASP A 387 23.18 -31.62 8.87
C ASP A 387 24.55 -31.64 8.19
N GLU A 388 24.64 -31.88 6.88
CA GLU A 388 25.86 -31.79 6.10
C GLU A 388 26.41 -30.36 6.04
N TRP A 389 25.49 -29.38 5.82
CA TRP A 389 25.86 -27.97 5.87
C TRP A 389 26.39 -27.54 7.24
N ALA A 390 25.79 -28.00 8.32
CA ALA A 390 26.23 -27.70 9.68
C ALA A 390 27.63 -28.30 9.93
N ARG A 391 27.86 -29.55 9.54
CA ARG A 391 29.19 -30.21 9.62
C ARG A 391 30.23 -29.45 8.82
N PHE A 392 29.91 -29.03 7.60
CA PHE A 392 30.77 -28.20 6.78
C PHE A 392 31.15 -26.88 7.47
N CYS A 393 30.15 -26.20 8.05
CA CYS A 393 30.37 -24.96 8.80
C CYS A 393 31.19 -25.17 10.09
N ALA A 394 31.18 -26.36 10.68
CA ALA A 394 31.94 -26.70 11.89
C ALA A 394 33.40 -27.12 11.57
N SER A 395 33.68 -27.55 10.35
CA SER A 395 35.02 -28.13 10.00
C SER A 395 36.16 -27.15 10.02
N GLY A 396 35.93 -25.85 10.12
CA GLY A 396 36.99 -24.84 10.21
C GLY A 396 37.91 -24.68 8.98
N ASN A 397 37.64 -25.44 7.93
CA ASN A 397 38.42 -25.45 6.68
C ASN A 397 38.13 -24.23 5.81
#